data_c578a6079c7f0db9c1743e04758a860f
#
_entry.id   c578a6079c7f0db9c1743e04758a860f
#
_cell.length_a   1.000
_cell.length_b   1.000
_cell.length_c   1.000
_cell.angle_alpha   90.00
_cell.angle_beta   90.00
_cell.angle_gamma   90.00
#
_symmetry.space_group_name_H-M   'P 1'
#
loop_
_entity.id
_entity.type
_entity.pdbx_description
1 polymer ?
#
loop_
_entity_poly.entity_id
_entity_poly.type
_entity_poly.pdbx_seq_one_letter_code
_entity_poly.pdbx_strand_id
1 'polypeptide(L)'
;SIFDLVKRIDLRAANKKAFENLVLAGGMDSFGETHRAQYLNPDGDGITFLEKVIRFGSKYQENLNSAQTSLFGEETDETYQDLTIPPSEPWKNLIRLKKEKEVVGIYISAHPLDDFTHEMEHFTNISLAQLGDLDRLINRELNIGGIVNEVEHLELSLIHI
;
A
#
# COMPACT_ATOMS: atom_id res chain seq x y z
N SER A 1 -6.49 4.29 16.98
CA SER A 1 -7.25 4.44 15.72
C SER A 1 -6.68 5.56 14.87
N ILE A 2 -7.02 5.59 13.59
CA ILE A 2 -6.59 6.66 12.69
C ILE A 2 -7.11 8.04 13.12
N PHE A 3 -8.29 8.10 13.73
CA PHE A 3 -8.86 9.34 14.26
C PHE A 3 -8.02 9.93 15.40
N ASP A 4 -7.49 9.07 16.27
CA ASP A 4 -6.60 9.50 17.34
C ASP A 4 -5.24 9.98 16.78
N LEU A 5 -4.74 9.31 15.74
CA LEU A 5 -3.52 9.72 15.05
C LEU A 5 -3.63 11.14 14.49
N VAL A 6 -4.68 11.44 13.69
CA VAL A 6 -4.82 12.76 13.05
C VAL A 6 -5.12 13.90 14.04
N LYS A 7 -5.62 13.59 15.24
CA LYS A 7 -5.79 14.59 16.31
C LYS A 7 -4.46 15.02 16.92
N ARG A 8 -3.44 14.13 16.94
CA ARG A 8 -2.18 14.35 17.67
C ARG A 8 -1.02 14.73 16.78
N ILE A 9 -1.02 14.34 15.51
CA ILE A 9 0.09 14.60 14.60
C ILE A 9 -0.02 15.98 13.97
N ASP A 10 1.13 16.63 13.72
CA ASP A 10 1.15 17.86 12.93
C ASP A 10 0.82 17.58 11.46
N LEU A 11 -0.41 17.92 11.06
CA LEU A 11 -0.91 17.71 9.70
C LEU A 11 -0.27 18.64 8.66
N ARG A 12 0.49 19.65 9.07
CA ARG A 12 1.29 20.49 8.17
C ARG A 12 2.58 19.78 7.76
N ALA A 13 3.18 19.03 8.68
CA ALA A 13 4.36 18.22 8.43
C ALA A 13 4.01 16.90 7.74
N ALA A 14 2.93 16.23 8.18
CA ALA A 14 2.45 14.97 7.61
C ALA A 14 1.32 15.26 6.60
N ASN A 15 1.67 15.47 5.33
CA ASN A 15 0.72 15.73 4.27
C ASN A 15 -0.05 14.47 3.83
N LYS A 16 -1.10 14.65 3.01
CA LYS A 16 -1.91 13.55 2.46
C LYS A 16 -1.06 12.43 1.85
N LYS A 17 0.00 12.79 1.08
CA LYS A 17 0.87 11.81 0.42
C LYS A 17 1.64 10.93 1.42
N ALA A 18 2.06 11.50 2.54
CA ALA A 18 2.70 10.74 3.62
C ALA A 18 1.74 9.70 4.21
N PHE A 19 0.49 10.07 4.44
CA PHE A 19 -0.53 9.13 4.92
C PHE A 19 -0.88 8.05 3.88
N GLU A 20 -1.02 8.42 2.60
CA GLU A 20 -1.23 7.44 1.52
C GLU A 20 -0.11 6.41 1.48
N ASN A 21 1.15 6.87 1.51
CA ASN A 21 2.30 6.00 1.51
C ASN A 21 2.34 5.10 2.76
N LEU A 22 1.95 5.63 3.92
CA LEU A 22 1.88 4.84 5.16
C LEU A 22 0.80 3.74 5.08
N VAL A 23 -0.36 4.04 4.50
CA VAL A 23 -1.41 3.03 4.23
C VAL A 23 -0.89 1.98 3.25
N LEU A 24 -0.28 2.39 2.13
CA LEU A 24 0.25 1.49 1.11
C LEU A 24 1.35 0.56 1.65
N ALA A 25 2.21 1.09 2.54
CA ALA A 25 3.24 0.33 3.24
C ALA A 25 2.70 -0.62 4.32
N GLY A 26 1.41 -0.54 4.68
CA GLY A 26 0.82 -1.35 5.75
C GLY A 26 0.97 -0.79 7.16
N GLY A 27 1.48 0.42 7.31
CA GLY A 27 1.69 1.04 8.62
C GLY A 27 0.40 1.31 9.42
N MET A 28 -0.77 1.22 8.77
CA MET A 28 -2.07 1.41 9.41
C MET A 28 -2.87 0.10 9.59
N ASP A 29 -2.32 -1.04 9.20
CA ASP A 29 -3.02 -2.34 9.29
C ASP A 29 -3.37 -2.72 10.74
N SER A 30 -2.64 -2.18 11.72
CA SER A 30 -2.87 -2.40 13.15
C SER A 30 -4.01 -1.58 13.76
N PHE A 31 -4.63 -0.66 13.01
CA PHE A 31 -5.68 0.21 13.56
C PHE A 31 -7.07 -0.43 13.65
N GLY A 32 -7.17 -1.72 13.46
CA GLY A 32 -8.39 -2.48 13.68
C GLY A 32 -8.87 -3.22 12.43
N GLU A 33 -10.18 -3.28 12.23
CA GLU A 33 -10.82 -4.09 11.18
C GLU A 33 -10.76 -3.45 9.78
N THR A 34 -10.06 -2.33 9.62
CA THR A 34 -9.99 -1.58 8.36
C THR A 34 -8.84 -2.08 7.49
N HIS A 35 -9.12 -2.45 6.26
CA HIS A 35 -8.08 -2.80 5.29
C HIS A 35 -7.69 -1.63 4.37
N ARG A 36 -6.50 -1.73 3.75
CA ARG A 36 -5.87 -0.63 2.97
C ARG A 36 -6.78 -0.06 1.86
N ALA A 37 -7.57 -0.90 1.20
CA ALA A 37 -8.50 -0.44 0.15
C ALA A 37 -9.57 0.51 0.68
N GLN A 38 -10.05 0.33 1.90
CA GLN A 38 -11.05 1.19 2.51
C GLN A 38 -10.54 2.61 2.77
N TYR A 39 -9.25 2.77 3.02
CA TYR A 39 -8.64 4.09 3.17
C TYR A 39 -8.50 4.84 1.84
N LEU A 40 -8.21 4.12 0.74
CA LEU A 40 -7.72 4.70 -0.51
C LEU A 40 -8.69 4.61 -1.68
N ASN A 41 -9.71 3.74 -1.63
CA ASN A 41 -10.72 3.72 -2.68
C ASN A 41 -11.63 4.93 -2.52
N PRO A 42 -11.87 5.69 -3.61
CA PRO A 42 -12.78 6.82 -3.57
C PRO A 42 -14.22 6.33 -3.41
N ASP A 43 -15.04 7.13 -2.73
CA ASP A 43 -16.48 6.95 -2.65
C ASP A 43 -17.20 7.48 -3.90
N GLY A 44 -18.55 7.55 -3.84
CA GLY A 44 -19.38 8.08 -4.93
C GLY A 44 -19.09 9.53 -5.32
N ASP A 45 -18.49 10.31 -4.42
CA ASP A 45 -18.11 11.71 -4.64
C ASP A 45 -16.65 11.85 -5.08
N GLY A 46 -15.94 10.74 -5.25
CA GLY A 46 -14.54 10.73 -5.65
C GLY A 46 -13.55 11.08 -4.52
N ILE A 47 -14.03 11.11 -3.27
CA ILE A 47 -13.23 11.46 -2.08
C ILE A 47 -12.88 10.18 -1.35
N THR A 48 -11.61 10.01 -0.95
CA THR A 48 -11.17 8.85 -0.17
C THR A 48 -11.52 9.01 1.32
N PHE A 49 -11.72 7.87 2.00
CA PHE A 49 -11.93 7.89 3.46
C PHE A 49 -10.74 8.55 4.19
N LEU A 50 -9.53 8.31 3.71
CA LEU A 50 -8.33 8.95 4.24
C LEU A 50 -8.40 10.48 4.16
N GLU A 51 -8.89 11.04 3.05
CA GLU A 51 -9.07 12.49 2.92
C GLU A 51 -10.08 13.04 3.90
N LYS A 52 -11.18 12.33 4.11
CA LYS A 52 -12.20 12.72 5.10
C LYS A 52 -11.62 12.75 6.51
N VAL A 53 -10.81 11.74 6.86
CA VAL A 53 -10.15 11.66 8.16
C VAL A 53 -9.11 12.77 8.35
N ILE A 54 -8.33 13.11 7.33
CA ILE A 54 -7.35 14.21 7.38
C ILE A 54 -8.09 15.56 7.57
N ARG A 55 -9.17 15.81 6.82
CA ARG A 55 -9.99 17.02 6.97
C ARG A 55 -10.58 17.13 8.37
N PHE A 56 -11.05 16.00 8.91
CA PHE A 56 -11.51 15.92 10.29
C PHE A 56 -10.42 16.33 11.29
N GLY A 57 -9.21 15.77 11.16
CA GLY A 57 -8.08 16.11 12.03
C GLY A 57 -7.69 17.59 11.96
N SER A 58 -7.67 18.19 10.75
CA SER A 58 -7.40 19.61 10.55
C SER A 58 -8.43 20.48 11.25
N LYS A 59 -9.72 20.19 11.04
CA LYS A 59 -10.81 20.93 11.67
C LYS A 59 -10.79 20.81 13.19
N TYR A 60 -10.48 19.63 13.72
CA TYR A 60 -10.34 19.40 15.15
C TYR A 60 -9.22 20.25 15.76
N GLN A 61 -8.04 20.28 15.11
CA GLN A 61 -6.89 21.07 15.57
C GLN A 61 -7.15 22.57 15.46
N GLU A 62 -7.83 23.04 14.42
CA GLU A 62 -8.25 24.44 14.25
C GLU A 62 -9.21 24.86 15.37
N ASN A 63 -10.20 24.01 15.68
CA ASN A 63 -11.15 24.29 16.77
C ASN A 63 -10.46 24.35 18.12
N LEU A 64 -9.51 23.46 18.42
CA LEU A 64 -8.72 23.54 19.66
C LEU A 64 -7.94 24.84 19.78
N ASN A 65 -7.30 25.29 18.69
CA ASN A 65 -6.56 26.55 18.67
C ASN A 65 -7.50 27.75 18.79
N SER A 66 -8.70 27.70 18.20
CA SER A 66 -9.71 28.76 18.30
C SER A 66 -10.38 28.77 19.66
N ALA A 67 -10.60 27.62 20.29
CA ALA A 67 -11.17 27.53 21.65
C ALA A 67 -10.24 28.14 22.72
N GLN A 68 -8.94 28.16 22.50
CA GLN A 68 -8.00 28.90 23.35
C GLN A 68 -8.19 30.43 23.23
N THR A 69 -8.81 30.90 22.15
CA THR A 69 -9.03 32.33 21.90
C THR A 69 -10.47 32.74 22.21
N SER A 70 -11.42 31.80 22.28
CA SER A 70 -12.85 32.05 22.54
C SER A 70 -13.27 31.43 23.87
N LEU A 71 -13.72 32.27 24.80
CA LEU A 71 -14.21 31.87 26.12
C LEU A 71 -15.61 31.23 26.09
N PHE A 72 -16.21 31.06 24.90
CA PHE A 72 -17.54 30.49 24.69
C PHE A 72 -17.42 29.28 23.75
N GLY A 73 -17.13 28.11 24.38
CA GLY A 73 -17.14 26.85 23.66
C GLY A 73 -18.58 26.35 23.49
N GLU A 74 -19.08 26.42 22.28
CA GLU A 74 -20.22 25.61 21.86
C GLU A 74 -19.95 25.01 20.47
N GLU A 75 -20.31 23.72 20.34
CA GLU A 75 -20.44 22.94 19.13
C GLU A 75 -19.18 22.31 18.52
N THR A 76 -18.65 21.25 19.16
CA THR A 76 -17.64 20.41 18.55
C THR A 76 -18.01 18.93 18.42
N ASP A 77 -19.17 18.49 18.87
CA ASP A 77 -19.48 17.06 18.98
C ASP A 77 -20.38 16.48 17.87
N GLU A 78 -21.16 17.31 17.14
CA GLU A 78 -22.14 16.80 16.17
C GLU A 78 -21.55 16.46 14.78
N THR A 79 -20.40 17.00 14.40
CA THR A 79 -19.81 16.75 13.06
C THR A 79 -19.01 15.43 12.99
N TYR A 80 -18.88 14.72 14.10
CA TYR A 80 -17.98 13.56 14.22
C TYR A 80 -18.68 12.21 14.09
N GLN A 81 -20.01 12.16 14.08
CA GLN A 81 -20.75 10.91 14.07
C GLN A 81 -20.91 10.25 12.71
N ASP A 82 -20.56 10.93 11.61
CA ASP A 82 -20.82 10.45 10.25
C ASP A 82 -19.60 9.92 9.46
N LEU A 83 -18.42 9.84 10.07
CA LEU A 83 -17.27 9.25 9.40
C LEU A 83 -17.28 7.73 9.51
N THR A 84 -18.20 7.11 8.76
CA THR A 84 -18.26 5.66 8.64
C THR A 84 -17.19 5.16 7.66
N ILE A 85 -16.56 4.03 8.00
CA ILE A 85 -15.63 3.34 7.12
C ILE A 85 -16.42 2.84 5.89
N PRO A 86 -16.03 3.23 4.66
CA PRO A 86 -16.76 2.82 3.47
C PRO A 86 -16.67 1.32 3.25
N PRO A 87 -17.74 0.68 2.78
CA PRO A 87 -17.66 -0.69 2.33
C PRO A 87 -16.77 -0.74 1.07
N SER A 88 -15.76 -1.58 1.10
CA SER A 88 -14.85 -1.81 -0.04
C SER A 88 -14.31 -3.22 0.03
N GLU A 89 -14.13 -3.86 -1.13
CA GLU A 89 -13.49 -5.17 -1.17
C GLU A 89 -11.98 -5.02 -0.90
N PRO A 90 -11.39 -5.94 -0.12
CA PRO A 90 -9.94 -5.97 0.07
C PRO A 90 -9.22 -6.17 -1.28
N TRP A 91 -8.07 -5.52 -1.44
CA TRP A 91 -7.24 -5.80 -2.62
C TRP A 91 -6.77 -7.24 -2.62
N LYS A 92 -6.73 -7.83 -3.82
CA LYS A 92 -6.07 -9.12 -4.02
C LYS A 92 -4.60 -9.02 -3.57
N ASN A 93 -4.05 -10.13 -3.08
CA ASN A 93 -2.70 -10.18 -2.52
C ASN A 93 -1.63 -9.55 -3.45
N LEU A 94 -1.61 -9.93 -4.72
CA LEU A 94 -0.66 -9.37 -5.70
C LEU A 94 -0.79 -7.86 -5.88
N ILE A 95 -2.02 -7.31 -5.87
CA ILE A 95 -2.24 -5.85 -5.98
C ILE A 95 -1.71 -5.14 -4.73
N ARG A 96 -2.00 -5.69 -3.55
CA ARG A 96 -1.52 -5.18 -2.27
C ARG A 96 0.01 -5.13 -2.24
N LEU A 97 0.66 -6.23 -2.59
CA LEU A 97 2.12 -6.36 -2.61
C LEU A 97 2.77 -5.44 -3.65
N LYS A 98 2.15 -5.28 -4.84
CA LYS A 98 2.64 -4.33 -5.85
C LYS A 98 2.63 -2.90 -5.31
N LYS A 99 1.53 -2.47 -4.70
CA LYS A 99 1.40 -1.13 -4.09
C LYS A 99 2.39 -0.90 -2.94
N GLU A 100 2.61 -1.92 -2.12
CA GLU A 100 3.61 -1.90 -1.05
C GLU A 100 5.02 -1.70 -1.62
N LYS A 101 5.41 -2.48 -2.65
CA LYS A 101 6.70 -2.36 -3.33
C LYS A 101 6.89 -1.00 -3.99
N GLU A 102 5.85 -0.40 -4.58
CA GLU A 102 5.92 0.93 -5.20
C GLU A 102 6.35 2.03 -4.20
N VAL A 103 5.98 1.88 -2.94
CA VAL A 103 6.27 2.87 -1.89
C VAL A 103 7.53 2.56 -1.12
N VAL A 104 7.76 1.28 -0.80
CA VAL A 104 8.85 0.84 0.09
C VAL A 104 10.08 0.38 -0.71
N GLY A 105 9.88 -0.03 -1.97
CA GLY A 105 10.93 -0.58 -2.84
C GLY A 105 11.08 -2.10 -2.74
N ILE A 106 10.56 -2.72 -1.69
CA ILE A 106 10.61 -4.17 -1.44
C ILE A 106 9.24 -4.69 -1.02
N TYR A 107 9.05 -6.01 -1.07
CA TYR A 107 7.90 -6.68 -0.49
C TYR A 107 8.16 -6.90 1.00
N ILE A 108 7.24 -6.47 1.88
CA ILE A 108 7.35 -6.62 3.34
C ILE A 108 6.36 -7.66 3.85
N SER A 109 5.09 -7.57 3.43
CA SER A 109 4.00 -8.36 4.02
C SER A 109 4.04 -9.83 3.62
N ALA A 110 4.46 -10.15 2.38
CA ALA A 110 4.55 -11.49 1.83
C ALA A 110 5.35 -11.46 0.51
N HIS A 111 5.72 -12.63 -0.01
CA HIS A 111 6.32 -12.74 -1.34
C HIS A 111 5.23 -12.99 -2.40
N PRO A 112 5.28 -12.36 -3.60
CA PRO A 112 4.26 -12.57 -4.63
C PRO A 112 4.14 -14.01 -5.13
N LEU A 113 5.19 -14.85 -4.97
CA LEU A 113 5.17 -16.27 -5.30
C LEU A 113 4.59 -17.15 -4.19
N ASP A 114 4.25 -16.61 -3.02
CA ASP A 114 3.67 -17.40 -1.93
C ASP A 114 2.31 -18.01 -2.33
N ASP A 115 1.55 -17.29 -3.18
CA ASP A 115 0.28 -17.78 -3.73
C ASP A 115 0.47 -18.89 -4.77
N PHE A 116 1.71 -19.14 -5.25
CA PHE A 116 2.09 -20.11 -6.28
C PHE A 116 3.07 -21.17 -5.77
N THR A 117 3.07 -21.42 -4.46
CA THR A 117 4.01 -22.38 -3.83
C THR A 117 3.87 -23.78 -4.44
N HIS A 118 2.62 -24.23 -4.69
CA HIS A 118 2.35 -25.54 -5.29
C HIS A 118 2.96 -25.66 -6.70
N GLU A 119 2.77 -24.64 -7.53
CA GLU A 119 3.31 -24.61 -8.89
C GLU A 119 4.85 -24.55 -8.86
N MET A 120 5.41 -23.78 -7.94
CA MET A 120 6.87 -23.68 -7.76
C MET A 120 7.47 -25.03 -7.34
N GLU A 121 6.83 -25.76 -6.44
CA GLU A 121 7.32 -27.06 -5.96
C GLU A 121 7.19 -28.18 -7.00
N HIS A 122 6.14 -28.17 -7.83
CA HIS A 122 5.83 -29.30 -8.70
C HIS A 122 6.26 -29.11 -10.16
N PHE A 123 6.39 -27.87 -10.61
CA PHE A 123 6.73 -27.55 -12.01
C PHE A 123 8.12 -26.96 -12.20
N THR A 124 8.85 -26.67 -11.12
CA THR A 124 10.24 -26.21 -11.22
C THR A 124 11.18 -27.26 -10.63
N ASN A 125 12.38 -27.36 -11.24
CA ASN A 125 13.39 -28.31 -10.77
C ASN A 125 14.67 -27.62 -10.29
N ILE A 126 14.71 -26.29 -10.36
CA ILE A 126 15.86 -25.49 -9.96
C ILE A 126 15.39 -24.12 -9.43
N SER A 127 16.07 -23.60 -8.43
CA SER A 127 15.89 -22.22 -7.96
C SER A 127 16.78 -21.25 -8.74
N LEU A 128 16.36 -19.98 -8.87
CA LEU A 128 17.15 -18.92 -9.50
C LEU A 128 18.54 -18.74 -8.86
N ALA A 129 18.65 -18.96 -7.55
CA ALA A 129 19.92 -18.88 -6.83
C ALA A 129 20.95 -19.90 -7.31
N GLN A 130 20.52 -21.05 -7.81
CA GLN A 130 21.38 -22.12 -8.29
C GLN A 130 21.91 -21.87 -9.72
N LEU A 131 21.34 -20.89 -10.45
CA LEU A 131 21.83 -20.51 -11.79
C LEU A 131 23.21 -19.84 -11.75
N GLY A 132 23.71 -19.44 -10.58
CA GLY A 132 25.06 -18.91 -10.42
C GLY A 132 26.19 -19.93 -10.68
N ASP A 133 25.87 -21.25 -10.65
CA ASP A 133 26.85 -22.33 -10.89
C ASP A 133 26.49 -23.08 -12.19
N LEU A 134 26.76 -22.43 -13.32
CA LEU A 134 26.38 -22.94 -14.64
C LEU A 134 27.08 -24.27 -15.00
N ASP A 135 28.28 -24.54 -14.47
CA ASP A 135 29.05 -25.76 -14.77
C ASP A 135 28.31 -27.03 -14.33
N ARG A 136 27.51 -26.93 -13.25
CA ARG A 136 26.70 -28.04 -12.74
C ARG A 136 25.41 -28.28 -13.52
N LEU A 137 25.03 -27.32 -14.38
CA LEU A 137 23.75 -27.30 -15.08
C LEU A 137 23.90 -27.67 -16.56
N ILE A 138 25.12 -27.89 -17.05
CA ILE A 138 25.42 -28.28 -18.44
C ILE A 138 24.65 -29.59 -18.76
N ASN A 139 23.98 -29.59 -19.93
CA ASN A 139 23.18 -30.70 -20.45
C ASN A 139 22.00 -31.13 -19.55
N ARG A 140 21.49 -30.24 -18.70
CA ARG A 140 20.25 -30.49 -17.93
C ARG A 140 19.10 -29.67 -18.50
N GLU A 141 17.91 -30.26 -18.52
CA GLU A 141 16.68 -29.52 -18.77
C GLU A 141 16.27 -28.78 -17.50
N LEU A 142 16.11 -27.46 -17.60
CA LEU A 142 15.82 -26.59 -16.47
C LEU A 142 14.42 -26.01 -16.60
N ASN A 143 13.59 -26.26 -15.59
CA ASN A 143 12.27 -25.66 -15.41
C ASN A 143 12.35 -24.63 -14.30
N ILE A 144 12.24 -23.36 -14.67
CA ILE A 144 12.40 -22.21 -13.78
C ILE A 144 11.08 -21.52 -13.59
N GLY A 145 10.75 -21.17 -12.36
CA GLY A 145 9.60 -20.31 -12.02
C GLY A 145 10.07 -18.96 -11.52
N GLY A 146 9.31 -17.91 -11.84
CA GLY A 146 9.64 -16.58 -11.42
C GLY A 146 8.58 -15.54 -11.81
N ILE A 147 8.78 -14.30 -11.35
CA ILE A 147 7.96 -13.16 -11.72
C ILE A 147 8.73 -12.27 -12.67
N VAL A 148 8.11 -11.93 -13.79
CA VAL A 148 8.66 -10.96 -14.73
C VAL A 148 8.49 -9.56 -14.11
N ASN A 149 9.61 -8.93 -13.76
CA ASN A 149 9.60 -7.56 -13.22
C ASN A 149 9.62 -6.51 -14.33
N GLU A 150 10.35 -6.79 -15.42
CA GLU A 150 10.55 -5.84 -16.52
C GLU A 150 10.72 -6.61 -17.83
N VAL A 151 10.22 -6.05 -18.91
CA VAL A 151 10.35 -6.57 -20.27
C VAL A 151 10.94 -5.47 -21.15
N GLU A 152 12.15 -5.67 -21.66
CA GLU A 152 12.76 -4.79 -22.63
C GLU A 152 12.64 -5.39 -24.03
N HIS A 153 12.13 -4.61 -24.97
CA HIS A 153 12.11 -4.96 -26.39
C HIS A 153 13.34 -4.35 -27.07
N LEU A 154 14.32 -5.21 -27.42
CA LEU A 154 15.49 -4.80 -28.16
C LEU A 154 15.28 -5.10 -29.65
N GLU A 155 15.24 -4.07 -30.48
CA GLU A 155 15.31 -4.21 -31.93
C GLU A 155 16.82 -4.36 -32.33
N LEU A 156 17.21 -5.59 -32.60
CA LEU A 156 18.53 -5.87 -33.17
C LEU A 156 18.49 -5.57 -34.67
N SER A 157 19.04 -4.45 -35.11
CA SER A 157 19.28 -4.24 -36.53
C SER A 157 20.38 -5.20 -36.97
N LEU A 158 20.08 -6.13 -37.83
CA LEU A 158 21.05 -6.96 -38.53
C LEU A 158 21.87 -6.03 -39.47
N ILE A 159 23.03 -5.59 -39.01
CA ILE A 159 24.04 -5.01 -39.89
C ILE A 159 24.56 -6.18 -40.73
N HIS A 160 24.16 -6.24 -42.00
CA HIS A 160 24.83 -7.14 -42.97
C HIS A 160 26.30 -6.72 -43.06
N ILE A 161 27.16 -7.58 -42.55
CA ILE A 161 28.58 -7.55 -42.85
C ILE A 161 28.79 -8.10 -44.24
#